data_32861ce27542b751b479ed95c8f46c21
#
_entry.id   32861ce27542b751b479ed95c8f46c21
#
_cell.length_a   1.000
_cell.length_b   1.000
_cell.length_c   1.000
_cell.angle_alpha   90.00
_cell.angle_beta   90.00
_cell.angle_gamma   90.00
#
_symmetry.space_group_name_H-M   'P 1'
#
loop_
_entity.id
_entity.type
_entity.pdbx_description
1 polymer ?
#
loop_
_entity_poly.entity_id
_entity_poly.type
_entity_poly.pdbx_seq_one_letter_code
_entity_poly.pdbx_strand_id
1 'polypeptide(L)'
;MPVPHRRLLCTALTLSALLALTGCASAASETTPDAERATQTGPLGDDDGYIPEGSSLPLDSGKPAVQRLDPALLGALREAQASAADRGTEITIADGWRSERYQETLFAQAVQQYGSEEEASRWVKRGADSAHVAGDAVDIATADAMDFLNRFGAEWGICQTYANEMWHFELLTEPGGECPAPAADGRG
;
A
#
# COMPACT_ATOMS: atom_id res chain seq x y z
N MET A 1 3.84 12.71 82.05
CA MET A 1 3.95 13.95 82.91
C MET A 1 4.96 14.85 82.20
N PRO A 2 4.83 16.17 82.17
CA PRO A 2 3.62 16.99 81.92
C PRO A 2 3.68 17.85 80.67
N VAL A 3 2.60 18.16 80.10
CA VAL A 3 1.87 19.35 79.65
C VAL A 3 2.53 20.71 79.98
N PRO A 4 2.06 21.78 79.34
CA PRO A 4 1.75 22.34 78.00
C PRO A 4 2.41 23.74 77.80
N HIS A 5 2.20 24.40 76.64
CA HIS A 5 1.89 25.84 76.56
C HIS A 5 1.49 26.21 75.11
N ARG A 6 0.38 26.58 75.00
CA ARG A 6 -0.49 27.67 74.56
C ARG A 6 0.23 28.93 74.03
N ARG A 7 -0.42 29.51 73.04
CA ARG A 7 -0.53 30.90 72.56
C ARG A 7 0.04 31.08 71.15
N LEU A 8 -0.48 31.88 70.25
CA LEU A 8 -1.64 32.80 70.12
C LEU A 8 -1.83 33.11 68.65
N LEU A 9 -3.05 33.47 68.30
CA LEU A 9 -3.48 34.01 67.01
C LEU A 9 -2.61 35.12 66.43
N CYS A 10 -2.44 35.13 65.10
CA CYS A 10 -2.41 36.32 64.29
C CYS A 10 -3.08 36.07 62.97
N THR A 11 -4.25 36.64 62.79
CA THR A 11 -5.00 36.78 61.56
C THR A 11 -4.32 37.78 60.64
N ALA A 12 -3.95 37.39 59.45
CA ALA A 12 -3.64 38.31 58.36
C ALA A 12 -4.49 37.92 57.16
N LEU A 13 -5.53 38.69 56.87
CA LEU A 13 -6.22 38.68 55.62
C LEU A 13 -5.30 39.27 54.56
N THR A 14 -4.97 38.47 53.57
CA THR A 14 -4.43 38.99 52.30
C THR A 14 -5.40 38.64 51.19
N LEU A 15 -5.97 39.66 50.66
CA LEU A 15 -6.84 39.71 49.49
C LEU A 15 -5.98 39.38 48.24
N SER A 16 -6.07 38.17 47.69
CA SER A 16 -5.39 37.83 46.43
C SER A 16 -6.41 37.85 45.29
N ALA A 17 -6.17 38.79 44.38
CA ALA A 17 -6.91 38.94 43.15
C ALA A 17 -6.72 37.70 42.25
N LEU A 18 -7.82 37.04 41.87
CA LEU A 18 -7.84 36.03 40.80
C LEU A 18 -7.71 36.74 39.46
N LEU A 19 -6.54 36.63 38.84
CA LEU A 19 -6.41 36.79 37.37
C LEU A 19 -6.89 35.51 36.69
N ALA A 20 -8.06 35.56 36.07
CA ALA A 20 -8.52 34.53 35.14
C ALA A 20 -7.71 34.65 33.83
N LEU A 21 -6.72 33.80 33.63
CA LEU A 21 -6.10 33.58 32.32
C LEU A 21 -7.03 32.65 31.52
N THR A 22 -7.82 33.23 30.63
CA THR A 22 -8.49 32.49 29.56
C THR A 22 -7.46 32.02 28.55
N GLY A 23 -6.91 30.84 28.75
CA GLY A 23 -6.12 30.14 27.76
C GLY A 23 -7.04 29.61 26.65
N CYS A 24 -7.00 30.23 25.46
CA CYS A 24 -7.49 29.60 24.26
C CYS A 24 -6.65 28.36 23.98
N ALA A 25 -7.13 27.21 24.36
CA ALA A 25 -6.60 25.94 23.87
C ALA A 25 -7.00 25.83 22.39
N SER A 26 -6.09 26.17 21.50
CA SER A 26 -6.19 25.77 20.08
C SER A 26 -6.07 24.26 20.06
N ALA A 27 -7.19 23.58 19.87
CA ALA A 27 -7.20 22.16 19.52
C ALA A 27 -6.53 22.06 18.14
N ALA A 28 -5.26 21.67 18.10
CA ALA A 28 -4.65 21.20 16.89
C ALA A 28 -5.38 19.89 16.53
N SER A 29 -6.20 19.93 15.48
CA SER A 29 -6.75 18.70 14.89
C SER A 29 -5.54 17.92 14.34
N GLU A 30 -5.16 16.87 15.03
CA GLU A 30 -4.24 15.88 14.46
C GLU A 30 -4.99 15.17 13.33
N THR A 31 -4.80 15.67 12.11
CA THR A 31 -5.27 15.01 10.89
C THR A 31 -4.41 13.76 10.72
N THR A 32 -5.00 12.58 10.86
CA THR A 32 -4.31 11.33 10.57
C THR A 32 -3.93 11.29 9.07
N PRO A 33 -2.76 10.73 8.69
CA PRO A 33 -2.33 10.64 7.28
C PRO A 33 -3.36 9.98 6.36
N ASP A 34 -4.16 9.07 6.88
CA ASP A 34 -5.20 8.36 6.13
C ASP A 34 -6.43 9.23 5.81
N ALA A 35 -6.80 10.17 6.70
CA ALA A 35 -7.90 11.11 6.44
C ALA A 35 -7.52 12.15 5.36
N GLU A 36 -6.25 12.51 5.27
CA GLU A 36 -5.75 13.45 4.26
C GLU A 36 -5.68 12.79 2.87
N ARG A 37 -5.40 11.48 2.83
CA ARG A 37 -5.34 10.71 1.60
C ARG A 37 -6.72 10.48 0.96
N ALA A 38 -7.77 10.29 1.76
CA ALA A 38 -9.15 10.09 1.29
C ALA A 38 -9.78 11.33 0.64
N THR A 39 -9.19 12.53 0.79
CA THR A 39 -9.71 13.78 0.26
C THR A 39 -8.93 14.35 -0.93
N GLN A 40 -7.93 13.63 -1.44
CA GLN A 40 -7.20 14.10 -2.63
C GLN A 40 -8.10 14.05 -3.86
N THR A 41 -8.57 15.23 -4.29
CA THR A 41 -9.27 15.44 -5.56
C THR A 41 -8.26 15.97 -6.57
N GLY A 42 -8.01 15.23 -7.63
CA GLY A 42 -7.04 15.62 -8.68
C GLY A 42 -6.67 14.44 -9.54
N PRO A 43 -5.86 14.65 -10.59
CA PRO A 43 -5.36 13.53 -11.39
C PRO A 43 -4.53 12.58 -10.53
N LEU A 44 -4.52 11.29 -10.91
CA LEU A 44 -3.64 10.30 -10.30
C LEU A 44 -2.17 10.66 -10.56
N GLY A 45 -1.31 10.38 -9.59
CA GLY A 45 0.10 10.71 -9.67
C GLY A 45 1.00 9.69 -8.95
N ASP A 46 2.28 10.02 -8.82
CA ASP A 46 3.26 9.16 -8.16
C ASP A 46 2.84 8.74 -6.74
N ASP A 47 2.20 9.64 -5.98
CA ASP A 47 1.73 9.36 -4.61
C ASP A 47 0.61 8.31 -4.56
N ASP A 48 -0.07 8.08 -5.68
CA ASP A 48 -1.06 7.02 -5.84
C ASP A 48 -0.45 5.70 -6.33
N GLY A 49 0.83 5.68 -6.66
CA GLY A 49 1.48 4.58 -7.34
C GLY A 49 1.21 4.54 -8.84
N TYR A 50 0.67 5.62 -9.41
CA TYR A 50 0.31 5.65 -10.83
C TYR A 50 1.54 5.59 -11.73
N ILE A 51 1.53 4.64 -12.66
CA ILE A 51 2.50 4.53 -13.76
C ILE A 51 1.72 4.82 -15.05
N PRO A 52 2.16 5.78 -15.90
CA PRO A 52 1.46 6.08 -17.14
C PRO A 52 1.37 4.86 -18.07
N GLU A 53 0.22 4.70 -18.74
CA GLU A 53 0.00 3.61 -19.69
C GLU A 53 1.12 3.53 -20.74
N GLY A 54 1.59 2.32 -21.01
CA GLY A 54 2.71 2.07 -21.92
C GLY A 54 4.09 2.37 -21.34
N SER A 55 4.16 2.81 -20.08
CA SER A 55 5.41 2.97 -19.32
C SER A 55 5.63 1.80 -18.37
N SER A 56 6.86 1.67 -17.87
CA SER A 56 7.19 0.71 -16.81
C SER A 56 8.29 1.29 -15.91
N LEU A 57 8.44 0.71 -14.72
CA LEU A 57 9.46 1.09 -13.75
C LEU A 57 10.42 -0.08 -13.49
N PRO A 58 11.73 0.20 -13.39
CA PRO A 58 12.69 -0.79 -12.93
C PRO A 58 12.53 -1.04 -11.42
N LEU A 59 12.98 -2.20 -10.94
CA LEU A 59 12.82 -2.64 -9.53
C LEU A 59 13.62 -1.81 -8.51
N ASP A 60 14.51 -0.95 -8.96
CA ASP A 60 15.26 0.01 -8.12
C ASP A 60 14.66 1.42 -8.14
N SER A 61 13.51 1.61 -8.79
CA SER A 61 12.82 2.90 -8.84
C SER A 61 12.48 3.42 -7.43
N GLY A 62 12.72 4.71 -7.19
CA GLY A 62 12.34 5.40 -5.95
C GLY A 62 10.86 5.78 -5.86
N LYS A 63 10.04 5.42 -6.87
CA LYS A 63 8.62 5.79 -6.89
C LYS A 63 7.77 4.92 -5.96
N PRO A 64 6.66 5.47 -5.38
CA PRO A 64 5.78 4.74 -4.47
C PRO A 64 5.25 3.42 -5.02
N ALA A 65 4.97 3.31 -6.32
CA ALA A 65 4.56 2.06 -6.96
C ALA A 65 5.52 0.89 -6.69
N VAL A 66 6.84 1.16 -6.56
CA VAL A 66 7.88 0.16 -6.24
C VAL A 66 8.19 0.15 -4.74
N GLN A 67 8.36 1.34 -4.13
CA GLN A 67 8.84 1.45 -2.75
C GLN A 67 7.84 1.01 -1.69
N ARG A 68 6.56 0.90 -2.04
CA ARG A 68 5.49 0.43 -1.16
C ARG A 68 5.06 -1.01 -1.43
N LEU A 69 5.78 -1.73 -2.29
CA LEU A 69 5.63 -3.18 -2.39
C LEU A 69 6.06 -3.83 -1.07
N ASP A 70 5.45 -4.97 -0.76
CA ASP A 70 5.92 -5.81 0.33
C ASP A 70 7.42 -6.10 0.16
N PRO A 71 8.23 -5.91 1.22
CA PRO A 71 9.68 -6.07 1.11
C PRO A 71 10.12 -7.48 0.69
N ALA A 72 9.35 -8.53 1.02
CA ALA A 72 9.66 -9.88 0.60
C ALA A 72 9.39 -10.06 -0.90
N LEU A 73 8.26 -9.55 -1.41
CA LEU A 73 7.95 -9.56 -2.84
C LEU A 73 9.01 -8.79 -3.65
N LEU A 74 9.35 -7.57 -3.22
CA LEU A 74 10.37 -6.77 -3.91
C LEU A 74 11.75 -7.43 -3.85
N GLY A 75 12.10 -8.08 -2.74
CA GLY A 75 13.32 -8.87 -2.57
C GLY A 75 13.37 -10.03 -3.56
N ALA A 76 12.32 -10.84 -3.62
CA ALA A 76 12.17 -11.97 -4.52
C ALA A 76 12.27 -11.55 -6.00
N LEU A 77 11.62 -10.44 -6.37
CA LEU A 77 11.70 -9.89 -7.73
C LEU A 77 13.12 -9.46 -8.10
N ARG A 78 13.88 -8.88 -7.18
CA ARG A 78 15.28 -8.48 -7.41
C ARG A 78 16.20 -9.68 -7.59
N GLU A 79 15.98 -10.75 -6.83
CA GLU A 79 16.71 -12.01 -7.01
C GLU A 79 16.37 -12.67 -8.36
N ALA A 80 15.09 -12.71 -8.72
CA ALA A 80 14.61 -13.18 -10.01
C ALA A 80 15.21 -12.36 -11.16
N GLN A 81 15.29 -11.02 -11.01
CA GLN A 81 15.92 -10.12 -11.99
C GLN A 81 17.39 -10.48 -12.23
N ALA A 82 18.15 -10.80 -11.18
CA ALA A 82 19.56 -11.19 -11.34
C ALA A 82 19.68 -12.45 -12.22
N SER A 83 18.83 -13.45 -12.03
CA SER A 83 18.79 -14.65 -12.87
C SER A 83 18.25 -14.39 -14.30
N ALA A 84 17.26 -13.49 -14.45
CA ALA A 84 16.69 -13.10 -15.72
C ALA A 84 17.72 -12.37 -16.60
N ALA A 85 18.54 -11.50 -16.00
CA ALA A 85 19.57 -10.73 -16.70
C ALA A 85 20.60 -11.64 -17.40
N ASP A 86 20.96 -12.78 -16.81
CA ASP A 86 21.85 -13.78 -17.44
C ASP A 86 21.25 -14.37 -18.73
N ARG A 87 19.94 -14.22 -18.92
CA ARG A 87 19.19 -14.67 -20.10
C ARG A 87 18.79 -13.51 -21.03
N GLY A 88 19.25 -12.29 -20.72
CA GLY A 88 18.95 -11.09 -21.48
C GLY A 88 17.52 -10.57 -21.26
N THR A 89 16.84 -11.01 -20.21
CA THR A 89 15.48 -10.56 -19.83
C THR A 89 15.57 -9.51 -18.73
N GLU A 90 14.87 -8.40 -18.91
CA GLU A 90 14.72 -7.38 -17.89
C GLU A 90 13.31 -7.45 -17.28
N ILE A 91 13.22 -7.53 -15.94
CA ILE A 91 11.95 -7.48 -15.23
C ILE A 91 11.66 -6.03 -14.83
N THR A 92 10.63 -5.47 -15.46
CA THR A 92 10.09 -4.15 -15.12
C THR A 92 8.61 -4.28 -14.80
N ILE A 93 8.10 -3.39 -13.96
CA ILE A 93 6.70 -3.40 -13.53
C ILE A 93 5.89 -2.36 -14.29
N ALA A 94 4.73 -2.78 -14.83
CA ALA A 94 3.74 -1.90 -15.42
C ALA A 94 2.85 -1.28 -14.36
N ASP A 95 2.59 -2.02 -13.26
CA ASP A 95 1.87 -1.54 -12.08
C ASP A 95 2.36 -2.29 -10.82
N GLY A 96 2.38 -1.60 -9.69
CA GLY A 96 2.84 -2.15 -8.42
C GLY A 96 1.89 -1.79 -7.29
N TRP A 97 2.42 -1.19 -6.20
CA TRP A 97 1.55 -0.68 -5.15
C TRP A 97 0.63 0.41 -5.70
N ARG A 98 -0.65 0.36 -5.31
CA ARG A 98 -1.68 1.35 -5.65
C ARG A 98 -2.29 1.94 -4.39
N SER A 99 -2.56 3.26 -4.38
CA SER A 99 -3.44 3.84 -3.36
C SER A 99 -4.86 3.27 -3.52
N GLU A 100 -5.62 3.24 -2.43
CA GLU A 100 -7.03 2.82 -2.48
C GLU A 100 -7.82 3.70 -3.46
N ARG A 101 -7.54 5.02 -3.51
CA ARG A 101 -8.13 5.94 -4.47
C ARG A 101 -7.85 5.53 -5.93
N TYR A 102 -6.63 5.13 -6.23
CA TYR A 102 -6.29 4.66 -7.58
C TYR A 102 -7.03 3.38 -7.90
N GLN A 103 -7.05 2.42 -6.97
CA GLN A 103 -7.75 1.15 -7.14
C GLN A 103 -9.25 1.35 -7.37
N GLU A 104 -9.92 2.22 -6.60
CA GLU A 104 -11.35 2.54 -6.81
C GLU A 104 -11.60 3.25 -8.15
N THR A 105 -10.64 4.05 -8.61
CA THR A 105 -10.72 4.67 -9.95
C THR A 105 -10.68 3.60 -11.04
N LEU A 106 -9.76 2.62 -10.94
CA LEU A 106 -9.67 1.49 -11.88
C LEU A 106 -10.95 0.65 -11.85
N PHE A 107 -11.49 0.36 -10.66
CA PHE A 107 -12.74 -0.37 -10.54
C PHE A 107 -13.92 0.36 -11.20
N ALA A 108 -14.04 1.67 -10.97
CA ALA A 108 -15.10 2.48 -11.59
C ALA A 108 -14.96 2.51 -13.14
N GLN A 109 -13.74 2.56 -13.66
CA GLN A 109 -13.47 2.45 -15.11
C GLN A 109 -13.85 1.06 -15.64
N ALA A 110 -13.51 -0.01 -14.91
CA ALA A 110 -13.86 -1.37 -15.27
C ALA A 110 -15.41 -1.54 -15.31
N VAL A 111 -16.15 -0.96 -14.36
CA VAL A 111 -17.62 -0.99 -14.37
C VAL A 111 -18.17 -0.31 -15.61
N GLN A 112 -17.59 0.82 -16.03
CA GLN A 112 -18.01 1.50 -17.28
C GLN A 112 -17.67 0.65 -18.52
N GLN A 113 -16.52 -0.03 -18.53
CA GLN A 113 -16.07 -0.84 -19.64
C GLN A 113 -16.86 -2.15 -19.78
N TYR A 114 -17.14 -2.83 -18.66
CA TYR A 114 -17.75 -4.18 -18.64
C TYR A 114 -19.25 -4.15 -18.34
N GLY A 115 -19.81 -3.01 -17.96
CA GLY A 115 -21.24 -2.77 -17.82
C GLY A 115 -21.84 -3.15 -16.47
N SER A 116 -21.12 -3.82 -15.57
CA SER A 116 -21.56 -4.12 -14.20
C SER A 116 -20.40 -4.30 -13.24
N GLU A 117 -20.66 -4.15 -11.93
CA GLU A 117 -19.67 -4.43 -10.88
C GLU A 117 -19.28 -5.91 -10.86
N GLU A 118 -20.23 -6.81 -11.17
CA GLU A 118 -19.98 -8.24 -11.23
C GLU A 118 -18.96 -8.60 -12.33
N GLU A 119 -19.12 -8.05 -13.52
CA GLU A 119 -18.18 -8.30 -14.62
C GLU A 119 -16.84 -7.55 -14.39
N ALA A 120 -16.89 -6.34 -13.83
CA ALA A 120 -15.69 -5.59 -13.47
C ALA A 120 -14.81 -6.33 -12.47
N SER A 121 -15.42 -6.99 -11.47
CA SER A 121 -14.69 -7.72 -10.42
C SER A 121 -13.90 -8.95 -10.92
N ARG A 122 -14.10 -9.36 -12.16
CA ARG A 122 -13.27 -10.40 -12.81
C ARG A 122 -11.86 -9.91 -13.12
N TRP A 123 -11.69 -8.57 -13.26
CA TRP A 123 -10.48 -7.92 -13.71
C TRP A 123 -9.88 -6.97 -12.66
N VAL A 124 -10.73 -6.38 -11.84
CA VAL A 124 -10.31 -5.37 -10.85
C VAL A 124 -11.04 -5.60 -9.54
N LYS A 125 -10.30 -5.87 -8.47
CA LYS A 125 -10.84 -5.89 -7.10
C LYS A 125 -11.03 -4.48 -6.58
N ARG A 126 -11.99 -4.30 -5.65
CA ARG A 126 -12.22 -3.00 -5.01
C ARG A 126 -11.24 -2.75 -3.87
N GLY A 127 -10.88 -1.48 -3.68
CA GLY A 127 -10.24 -0.93 -2.49
C GLY A 127 -9.23 -1.85 -1.83
N ALA A 128 -9.37 -2.03 -0.53
CA ALA A 128 -8.47 -2.82 0.29
C ALA A 128 -8.49 -4.35 0.03
N ASP A 129 -9.44 -4.85 -0.78
CA ASP A 129 -9.46 -6.27 -1.19
C ASP A 129 -8.42 -6.56 -2.30
N SER A 130 -7.81 -5.53 -2.86
CA SER A 130 -6.78 -5.65 -3.89
C SER A 130 -5.40 -5.89 -3.27
N ALA A 131 -4.71 -6.94 -3.73
CA ALA A 131 -3.31 -7.20 -3.37
C ALA A 131 -2.37 -6.04 -3.74
N HIS A 132 -2.67 -5.28 -4.80
CA HIS A 132 -1.92 -4.07 -5.12
C HIS A 132 -2.00 -2.99 -4.04
N VAL A 133 -3.15 -2.84 -3.37
CA VAL A 133 -3.30 -1.85 -2.29
C VAL A 133 -2.52 -2.27 -1.05
N ALA A 134 -2.43 -3.57 -0.79
CA ALA A 134 -1.58 -4.12 0.27
C ALA A 134 -0.07 -4.03 -0.08
N GLY A 135 0.27 -3.95 -1.37
CA GLY A 135 1.65 -4.04 -1.87
C GLY A 135 2.09 -5.46 -2.19
N ASP A 136 1.18 -6.41 -2.17
CA ASP A 136 1.44 -7.85 -2.29
C ASP A 136 1.44 -8.35 -3.75
N ALA A 137 1.16 -7.46 -4.71
CA ALA A 137 1.08 -7.80 -6.13
C ALA A 137 1.87 -6.85 -7.02
N VAL A 138 2.30 -7.37 -8.18
CA VAL A 138 2.87 -6.60 -9.28
C VAL A 138 2.30 -7.05 -10.61
N ASP A 139 2.15 -6.07 -11.52
CA ASP A 139 1.90 -6.33 -12.93
C ASP A 139 3.21 -6.16 -13.72
N ILE A 140 3.65 -7.22 -14.36
CA ILE A 140 4.90 -7.28 -15.12
C ILE A 140 4.70 -6.69 -16.51
N ALA A 141 5.65 -5.87 -16.98
CA ALA A 141 5.46 -5.05 -18.17
C ALA A 141 5.65 -5.79 -19.50
N THR A 142 6.53 -6.81 -19.57
CA THR A 142 6.94 -7.42 -20.84
C THR A 142 6.60 -8.90 -20.93
N ALA A 143 6.24 -9.38 -22.12
CA ALA A 143 5.93 -10.79 -22.34
C ALA A 143 7.11 -11.71 -22.00
N ASP A 144 8.35 -11.30 -22.29
CA ASP A 144 9.54 -12.09 -21.98
C ASP A 144 9.75 -12.23 -20.47
N ALA A 145 9.49 -11.16 -19.70
CA ALA A 145 9.58 -11.20 -18.24
C ALA A 145 8.43 -12.03 -17.61
N MET A 146 7.21 -11.93 -18.17
CA MET A 146 6.08 -12.77 -17.77
C MET A 146 6.38 -14.26 -18.03
N ASP A 147 6.90 -14.62 -19.23
CA ASP A 147 7.29 -16.01 -19.55
C ASP A 147 8.41 -16.50 -18.62
N PHE A 148 9.41 -15.65 -18.35
CA PHE A 148 10.47 -15.98 -17.39
C PHE A 148 9.90 -16.29 -16.00
N LEU A 149 9.05 -15.44 -15.43
CA LEU A 149 8.47 -15.65 -14.11
C LEU A 149 7.51 -16.84 -14.09
N ASN A 150 6.74 -17.10 -15.15
CA ASN A 150 5.89 -18.28 -15.24
C ASN A 150 6.69 -19.59 -15.24
N ARG A 151 7.93 -19.57 -15.74
CA ARG A 151 8.79 -20.76 -15.81
C ARG A 151 9.69 -20.94 -14.60
N PHE A 152 10.13 -19.87 -13.99
CA PHE A 152 11.16 -19.88 -12.97
C PHE A 152 10.76 -19.17 -11.67
N GLY A 153 9.69 -18.40 -11.66
CA GLY A 153 9.28 -17.56 -10.52
C GLY A 153 9.10 -18.32 -9.21
N ALA A 154 8.68 -19.59 -9.28
CA ALA A 154 8.57 -20.48 -8.12
C ALA A 154 9.90 -20.68 -7.36
N GLU A 155 11.06 -20.49 -8.01
CA GLU A 155 12.36 -20.54 -7.35
C GLU A 155 12.47 -19.47 -6.24
N TRP A 156 11.72 -18.37 -6.37
CA TRP A 156 11.63 -17.26 -5.41
C TRP A 156 10.25 -17.14 -4.76
N GLY A 157 9.34 -18.10 -4.99
CA GLY A 157 7.98 -18.07 -4.46
C GLY A 157 7.00 -17.19 -5.27
N ILE A 158 7.44 -16.62 -6.39
CA ILE A 158 6.63 -15.73 -7.25
C ILE A 158 5.78 -16.58 -8.20
N CYS A 159 4.48 -16.37 -8.18
CA CYS A 159 3.53 -17.13 -9.00
C CYS A 159 2.52 -16.21 -9.69
N GLN A 160 2.08 -16.59 -10.89
CA GLN A 160 0.92 -15.98 -11.54
C GLN A 160 -0.34 -16.33 -10.76
N THR A 161 -1.14 -15.32 -10.40
CA THR A 161 -2.30 -15.49 -9.52
C THR A 161 -3.58 -15.82 -10.30
N TYR A 162 -3.79 -15.18 -11.47
CA TYR A 162 -5.03 -15.31 -12.25
C TYR A 162 -4.76 -15.78 -13.67
N ALA A 163 -5.59 -16.71 -14.18
CA ALA A 163 -5.44 -17.25 -15.53
C ALA A 163 -5.76 -16.22 -16.64
N ASN A 164 -6.65 -15.27 -16.34
CA ASN A 164 -7.01 -14.18 -17.27
C ASN A 164 -6.05 -12.98 -17.23
N GLU A 165 -5.12 -12.93 -16.24
CA GLU A 165 -4.16 -11.83 -16.05
C GLU A 165 -2.73 -12.38 -16.06
N MET A 166 -2.18 -12.61 -17.25
CA MET A 166 -0.83 -13.19 -17.42
C MET A 166 0.29 -12.31 -16.88
N TRP A 167 -0.01 -11.05 -16.59
CA TRP A 167 0.92 -10.05 -16.05
C TRP A 167 0.96 -10.01 -14.53
N HIS A 168 -0.08 -10.52 -13.82
CA HIS A 168 -0.27 -10.37 -12.39
C HIS A 168 0.42 -11.46 -11.58
N PHE A 169 1.38 -11.06 -10.71
CA PHE A 169 2.19 -11.95 -9.91
C PHE A 169 2.19 -11.55 -8.43
N GLU A 170 2.18 -12.57 -7.56
CA GLU A 170 2.23 -12.47 -6.11
C GLU A 170 3.21 -13.50 -5.51
N LEU A 171 3.59 -13.35 -4.22
CA LEU A 171 4.25 -14.43 -3.48
C LEU A 171 3.19 -15.42 -2.98
N LEU A 172 3.05 -16.58 -3.61
CA LEU A 172 2.04 -17.58 -3.27
C LEU A 172 2.61 -18.87 -2.70
N THR A 173 3.93 -18.99 -2.64
CA THR A 173 4.60 -20.19 -2.07
C THR A 173 5.94 -19.79 -1.44
N GLU A 174 6.52 -20.68 -0.66
CA GLU A 174 7.91 -20.53 -0.21
C GLU A 174 8.87 -20.65 -1.41
N PRO A 175 10.05 -20.01 -1.36
CA PRO A 175 11.06 -20.15 -2.40
C PRO A 175 11.38 -21.61 -2.73
N GLY A 176 11.27 -21.98 -3.99
CA GLY A 176 11.45 -23.35 -4.48
C GLY A 176 10.23 -24.27 -4.26
N GLY A 177 9.12 -23.74 -3.77
CA GLY A 177 7.86 -24.46 -3.63
C GLY A 177 7.11 -24.62 -4.96
N GLU A 178 5.93 -25.20 -4.91
CA GLU A 178 5.05 -25.37 -6.06
C GLU A 178 4.01 -24.25 -6.11
N CYS A 179 3.94 -23.56 -7.25
CA CYS A 179 2.90 -22.56 -7.45
C CYS A 179 1.51 -23.21 -7.51
N PRO A 180 0.50 -22.67 -6.83
CA PRO A 180 -0.88 -23.09 -7.01
C PRO A 180 -1.32 -22.87 -8.46
N ALA A 181 -2.31 -23.64 -8.92
CA ALA A 181 -2.93 -23.34 -10.21
C ALA A 181 -3.57 -21.96 -10.16
N PRO A 182 -3.37 -21.10 -11.17
CA PRO A 182 -3.99 -19.77 -11.19
C PRO A 182 -5.50 -19.85 -11.09
N ALA A 183 -6.11 -18.97 -10.27
CA ALA A 183 -7.56 -18.80 -10.23
C ALA A 183 -8.09 -18.37 -11.62
N ALA A 184 -9.33 -18.68 -11.92
CA ALA A 184 -9.89 -18.38 -13.24
C ALA A 184 -9.92 -16.87 -13.54
N ASP A 185 -10.24 -16.06 -12.54
CA ASP A 185 -10.28 -14.58 -12.62
C ASP A 185 -10.19 -13.96 -11.20
N GLY A 186 -10.25 -12.64 -11.09
CA GLY A 186 -10.12 -11.89 -9.84
C GLY A 186 -11.18 -12.17 -8.77
N ARG A 187 -12.19 -13.00 -9.05
CA ARG A 187 -13.22 -13.39 -8.06
C ARG A 187 -12.82 -14.63 -7.23
N GLY A 188 -11.75 -15.33 -7.60
CA GLY A 188 -11.19 -16.49 -6.88
C GLY A 188 -11.62 -17.80 -7.44
#